data_9c2ec34aa6253d3a58c81249c1f7376b
#
_entry.id   9c2ec34aa6253d3a58c81249c1f7376b
#
_cell.length_a   1.000
_cell.length_b   1.000
_cell.length_c   1.000
_cell.angle_alpha   90.00
_cell.angle_beta   90.00
_cell.angle_gamma   90.00
#
_symmetry.space_group_name_H-M   'P 1'
#
loop_
_entity.id
_entity.type
_entity.pdbx_description
1 polymer ?
#
loop_
_entity_poly.entity_id
_entity_poly.type
_entity_poly.pdbx_seq_one_letter_code
_entity_poly.pdbx_strand_id
1 'polypeptide(L)'
;VLDKFSIEGFQRSEYDYDVKQHFLGYLAYAMCKKDEYYFTVEEFDKIVDEYHNKKGFKKSQSKFDVIFFEKNILCINGDYVFFSNTSIMEYCLASYAVVDKSLYELMTAKENRVNFSHEISFYSGIVQDCSGLLNGLNDEITEIILENMDLLDEIEKLSIDIEFPLDKTAFRKSITESRRSIEEVDEMEEIITTTKKDASPMEITKIDTVEDSESFMDLLLIYGNVIKNAETEDKDQKKIHLENYMLGMNFQFGLMINEFSSYLSTKRKEELPPEIKEKHPDLTDEEYENIKQNTLDLLKVVLPIAIQFCIVDNVGTPKLDIVIHELIQNNKDKKFTRFMLSFLLCDIGNGNIKTFLMNYISDEDSKDFLKLILAKLGIYYSRWYFGNNPHMDDVLLDLITEVQFKISGENRLQMQAKKGEYKKRIKQQYDLQRKKLVS
;
A
#
# COMPACT_ATOMS: atom_id res chain seq x y z
N VAL A 1 2.63 16.21 19.22
CA VAL A 1 2.69 15.78 20.63
C VAL A 1 3.97 16.26 21.27
N LEU A 2 5.12 16.09 20.61
CA LEU A 2 6.44 16.45 21.15
C LEU A 2 6.63 17.98 21.29
N ASP A 3 6.05 18.81 20.42
CA ASP A 3 6.09 20.30 20.50
C ASP A 3 5.47 20.89 21.77
N LYS A 4 4.57 20.16 22.42
CA LYS A 4 3.99 20.59 23.71
C LYS A 4 4.92 20.43 24.92
N PHE A 5 6.08 19.77 24.75
CA PHE A 5 7.04 19.59 25.83
C PHE A 5 7.84 20.85 26.19
N SER A 6 7.81 21.87 25.31
CA SER A 6 8.64 23.09 25.47
C SER A 6 7.91 24.32 26.06
N ILE A 7 6.58 24.27 26.29
CA ILE A 7 5.79 25.49 26.52
C ILE A 7 5.31 25.66 27.97
N GLU A 8 5.56 24.75 28.88
CA GLU A 8 5.12 24.94 30.27
C GLU A 8 6.25 25.45 31.17
N GLY A 9 6.30 26.78 31.31
CA GLY A 9 6.97 27.48 32.40
C GLY A 9 8.25 28.20 32.00
N PHE A 10 8.41 29.43 32.51
CA PHE A 10 9.56 30.32 32.43
C PHE A 10 10.87 29.76 33.08
N GLN A 11 10.84 28.54 33.59
CA GLN A 11 12.03 27.78 33.98
C GLN A 11 12.45 26.92 32.78
N ARG A 12 13.66 27.17 32.24
CA ARG A 12 14.33 26.24 31.32
C ARG A 12 14.28 24.86 31.96
N SER A 13 13.60 23.91 31.32
CA SER A 13 13.67 22.53 31.76
C SER A 13 15.12 22.12 31.73
N GLU A 14 15.58 21.43 32.74
CA GLU A 14 16.99 20.96 32.86
C GLU A 14 17.43 20.16 31.64
N TYR A 15 16.44 19.66 30.87
CA TYR A 15 16.62 18.88 29.65
C TYR A 15 15.75 19.44 28.52
N ASP A 16 16.42 19.86 27.45
CA ASP A 16 15.75 20.34 26.22
C ASP A 16 15.08 19.19 25.47
N TYR A 17 14.24 19.55 24.51
CA TYR A 17 13.53 18.62 23.61
C TYR A 17 14.48 17.59 22.97
N ASP A 18 15.61 18.04 22.43
CA ASP A 18 16.58 17.19 21.72
C ASP A 18 17.18 16.11 22.62
N VAL A 19 17.44 16.42 23.91
CA VAL A 19 17.95 15.44 24.87
C VAL A 19 16.90 14.36 25.17
N LYS A 20 15.64 14.77 25.32
CA LYS A 20 14.52 13.83 25.56
C LYS A 20 14.29 12.91 24.37
N GLN A 21 14.26 13.47 23.16
CA GLN A 21 14.12 12.68 21.94
C GLN A 21 15.28 11.73 21.74
N HIS A 22 16.51 12.21 21.96
CA HIS A 22 17.72 11.37 21.87
C HIS A 22 17.72 10.23 22.93
N PHE A 23 17.22 10.48 24.14
CA PHE A 23 17.10 9.43 25.15
C PHE A 23 16.07 8.37 24.74
N LEU A 24 14.89 8.78 24.28
CA LEU A 24 13.87 7.83 23.80
C LEU A 24 14.40 6.99 22.63
N GLY A 25 15.15 7.58 21.70
CA GLY A 25 15.83 6.86 20.64
C GLY A 25 16.89 5.89 21.14
N TYR A 26 17.71 6.32 22.12
CA TYR A 26 18.69 5.44 22.78
C TYR A 26 18.02 4.25 23.48
N LEU A 27 16.88 4.49 24.16
CA LEU A 27 16.08 3.45 24.80
C LEU A 27 15.49 2.47 23.77
N ALA A 28 14.91 2.98 22.69
CA ALA A 28 14.38 2.16 21.60
C ALA A 28 15.48 1.28 20.97
N TYR A 29 16.68 1.85 20.77
CA TYR A 29 17.82 1.10 20.24
C TYR A 29 18.33 0.04 21.23
N ALA A 30 18.30 0.30 22.53
CA ALA A 30 18.63 -0.68 23.54
C ALA A 30 17.63 -1.85 23.54
N MET A 31 16.33 -1.58 23.36
CA MET A 31 15.30 -2.61 23.16
C MET A 31 15.56 -3.43 21.90
N CYS A 32 15.84 -2.75 20.78
CA CYS A 32 16.17 -3.40 19.51
C CYS A 32 17.37 -4.35 19.64
N LYS A 33 18.43 -3.92 20.33
CA LYS A 33 19.61 -4.77 20.59
C LYS A 33 19.34 -5.98 21.48
N LYS A 34 18.41 -5.84 22.41
CA LYS A 34 17.97 -6.93 23.29
C LYS A 34 17.03 -7.91 22.58
N ASP A 35 16.48 -7.52 21.44
CA ASP A 35 15.39 -8.22 20.72
C ASP A 35 14.13 -8.36 21.61
N GLU A 36 13.88 -7.36 22.45
CA GLU A 36 12.73 -7.31 23.36
C GLU A 36 12.13 -5.89 23.37
N TYR A 37 10.80 -5.80 23.42
CA TYR A 37 10.09 -4.51 23.42
C TYR A 37 9.84 -3.93 24.81
N TYR A 38 10.54 -4.42 25.81
CA TYR A 38 10.41 -3.99 27.22
C TYR A 38 11.72 -4.16 27.98
N PHE A 39 11.80 -3.46 29.10
CA PHE A 39 12.80 -3.66 30.13
C PHE A 39 12.11 -3.87 31.46
N THR A 40 12.76 -4.58 32.39
CA THR A 40 12.37 -4.50 33.80
C THR A 40 12.64 -3.08 34.32
N VAL A 41 11.91 -2.64 35.35
CA VAL A 41 12.16 -1.34 36.02
C VAL A 41 13.64 -1.18 36.43
N GLU A 42 14.24 -2.26 36.94
CA GLU A 42 15.68 -2.26 37.33
C GLU A 42 16.62 -2.06 36.11
N GLU A 43 16.33 -2.71 34.98
CA GLU A 43 17.09 -2.51 33.73
C GLU A 43 16.90 -1.10 33.16
N PHE A 44 15.68 -0.59 33.21
CA PHE A 44 15.36 0.78 32.77
C PHE A 44 16.13 1.80 33.59
N ASP A 45 16.15 1.69 34.92
CA ASP A 45 16.91 2.57 35.79
C ASP A 45 18.42 2.53 35.48
N LYS A 46 19.00 1.35 35.21
CA LYS A 46 20.38 1.20 34.76
C LYS A 46 20.65 1.92 33.44
N ILE A 47 19.73 1.79 32.45
CA ILE A 47 19.84 2.46 31.16
C ILE A 47 19.79 3.99 31.33
N VAL A 48 18.91 4.51 32.16
CA VAL A 48 18.86 5.94 32.52
C VAL A 48 20.16 6.41 33.10
N ASP A 49 20.71 5.65 34.07
CA ASP A 49 21.99 5.96 34.72
C ASP A 49 23.16 5.93 33.73
N GLU A 50 23.25 4.91 32.88
CA GLU A 50 24.26 4.79 31.83
C GLU A 50 24.20 5.96 30.84
N TYR A 51 22.99 6.34 30.42
CA TYR A 51 22.77 7.48 29.52
C TYR A 51 23.26 8.78 30.13
N HIS A 52 22.90 9.06 31.41
CA HIS A 52 23.33 10.24 32.13
C HIS A 52 24.85 10.27 32.26
N ASN A 53 25.47 9.15 32.65
CA ASN A 53 26.95 9.05 32.78
C ASN A 53 27.64 9.28 31.43
N LYS A 54 27.12 8.67 30.35
CA LYS A 54 27.68 8.80 29.00
C LYS A 54 27.60 10.24 28.48
N LYS A 55 26.53 10.98 28.83
CA LYS A 55 26.35 12.38 28.42
C LYS A 55 26.96 13.40 29.41
N GLY A 56 27.48 12.96 30.53
CA GLY A 56 28.05 13.83 31.57
C GLY A 56 27.00 14.66 32.30
N PHE A 57 25.73 14.20 32.30
CA PHE A 57 24.67 14.86 33.05
C PHE A 57 24.80 14.56 34.55
N LYS A 58 24.60 15.58 35.38
CA LYS A 58 24.52 15.35 36.82
C LYS A 58 23.27 14.49 37.08
N LYS A 59 23.40 13.51 37.95
CA LYS A 59 22.27 12.74 38.46
C LYS A 59 21.41 13.74 39.26
N SER A 60 20.50 14.43 38.58
CA SER A 60 19.60 15.37 39.20
C SER A 60 18.50 14.56 39.89
N GLN A 61 18.01 15.07 41.03
CA GLN A 61 16.77 14.57 41.65
C GLN A 61 15.55 14.91 40.80
N SER A 62 15.75 15.54 39.65
CA SER A 62 14.70 15.86 38.70
C SER A 62 14.32 14.60 37.93
N LYS A 63 13.15 14.30 37.99
CA LYS A 63 12.28 13.30 37.36
C LYS A 63 12.34 13.32 35.80
N PHE A 64 13.54 13.20 35.23
CA PHE A 64 13.77 13.20 33.78
C PHE A 64 12.93 12.14 33.09
N ASP A 65 12.80 10.98 33.68
CA ASP A 65 12.03 9.83 33.21
C ASP A 65 10.53 9.95 33.45
N VAL A 66 10.13 10.61 34.57
CA VAL A 66 8.71 10.74 34.95
C VAL A 66 7.86 11.42 33.88
N ILE A 67 8.44 12.38 33.13
CA ILE A 67 7.71 13.08 32.07
C ILE A 67 7.24 12.12 30.96
N PHE A 68 8.00 11.05 30.67
CA PHE A 68 7.61 10.09 29.63
C PHE A 68 6.42 9.25 30.04
N PHE A 69 6.29 8.94 31.33
CA PHE A 69 5.13 8.26 31.89
C PHE A 69 3.93 9.19 32.03
N GLU A 70 4.13 10.41 32.51
CA GLU A 70 3.07 11.43 32.60
C GLU A 70 2.45 11.77 31.23
N LYS A 71 3.25 11.73 30.18
CA LYS A 71 2.80 11.96 28.79
C LYS A 71 2.37 10.69 28.07
N ASN A 72 2.34 9.57 28.74
CA ASN A 72 1.95 8.28 28.20
C ASN A 72 2.79 7.88 26.95
N ILE A 73 4.07 8.23 26.92
CA ILE A 73 5.03 7.78 25.91
C ILE A 73 5.59 6.42 26.32
N LEU A 74 5.95 6.30 27.61
CA LEU A 74 6.30 5.05 28.25
C LEU A 74 5.19 4.63 29.22
N CYS A 75 5.01 3.33 29.39
CA CYS A 75 4.08 2.73 30.33
C CYS A 75 4.80 1.76 31.23
N ILE A 76 4.25 1.56 32.43
CA ILE A 76 4.67 0.52 33.38
C ILE A 76 3.49 -0.43 33.55
N ASN A 77 3.76 -1.74 33.39
CA ASN A 77 2.81 -2.79 33.73
C ASN A 77 3.54 -3.85 34.58
N GLY A 78 3.16 -3.94 35.86
CA GLY A 78 3.92 -4.73 36.83
C GLY A 78 5.36 -4.20 36.95
N ASP A 79 6.33 -5.07 36.71
CA ASP A 79 7.74 -4.76 36.77
C ASP A 79 8.37 -4.39 35.42
N TYR A 80 7.55 -4.16 34.37
CA TYR A 80 8.03 -3.93 33.01
C TYR A 80 7.74 -2.50 32.53
N VAL A 81 8.72 -1.92 31.87
CA VAL A 81 8.67 -0.61 31.19
C VAL A 81 8.70 -0.83 29.68
N PHE A 82 7.80 -0.21 28.95
CA PHE A 82 7.69 -0.32 27.48
C PHE A 82 7.10 0.96 26.89
N PHE A 83 7.24 1.13 25.57
CA PHE A 83 6.58 2.23 24.85
C PHE A 83 5.08 1.97 24.80
N SER A 84 4.28 3.02 25.02
CA SER A 84 2.81 2.93 25.01
C SER A 84 2.23 2.54 23.65
N ASN A 85 2.98 2.76 22.57
CA ASN A 85 2.63 2.43 21.20
C ASN A 85 3.90 2.06 20.41
N THR A 86 3.82 1.01 19.62
CA THR A 86 4.93 0.52 18.79
C THR A 86 5.40 1.59 17.80
N SER A 87 4.47 2.35 17.17
CA SER A 87 4.84 3.41 16.24
C SER A 87 5.62 4.56 16.90
N ILE A 88 5.43 4.80 18.20
CA ILE A 88 6.26 5.78 18.94
C ILE A 88 7.70 5.24 19.08
N MET A 89 7.85 3.96 19.37
CA MET A 89 9.16 3.32 19.49
C MET A 89 9.88 3.33 18.14
N GLU A 90 9.19 2.92 17.06
CA GLU A 90 9.70 2.91 15.68
C GLU A 90 10.16 4.32 15.26
N TYR A 91 9.35 5.35 15.52
CA TYR A 91 9.72 6.74 15.28
C TYR A 91 10.96 7.17 16.08
N CYS A 92 11.05 6.79 17.36
CA CYS A 92 12.19 7.11 18.20
C CYS A 92 13.45 6.40 17.70
N LEU A 93 13.34 5.14 17.26
CA LEU A 93 14.44 4.36 16.68
C LEU A 93 14.92 5.00 15.37
N ALA A 94 14.00 5.35 14.47
CA ALA A 94 14.30 6.06 13.23
C ALA A 94 14.99 7.41 13.48
N SER A 95 14.49 8.17 14.44
CA SER A 95 15.11 9.43 14.85
C SER A 95 16.54 9.26 15.39
N TYR A 96 16.79 8.16 16.09
CA TYR A 96 18.13 7.83 16.59
C TYR A 96 19.09 7.43 15.46
N ALA A 97 18.59 6.73 14.42
CA ALA A 97 19.38 6.34 13.26
C ALA A 97 19.93 7.56 12.48
N VAL A 98 19.32 8.75 12.59
CA VAL A 98 19.85 9.99 11.99
C VAL A 98 21.21 10.37 12.58
N VAL A 99 21.46 10.03 13.85
CA VAL A 99 22.71 10.38 14.56
C VAL A 99 23.60 9.18 14.83
N ASP A 100 23.09 7.97 14.70
CA ASP A 100 23.83 6.71 14.89
C ASP A 100 23.96 5.96 13.56
N LYS A 101 25.12 6.10 12.94
CA LYS A 101 25.40 5.48 11.64
C LYS A 101 25.34 3.95 11.68
N SER A 102 25.69 3.32 12.79
CA SER A 102 25.68 1.87 12.91
C SER A 102 24.26 1.32 12.94
N LEU A 103 23.32 2.06 13.55
CA LEU A 103 21.91 1.73 13.50
C LEU A 103 21.34 1.93 12.09
N TYR A 104 21.70 3.04 11.42
CA TYR A 104 21.28 3.27 10.03
C TYR A 104 21.73 2.13 9.12
N GLU A 105 23.00 1.74 9.19
CA GLU A 105 23.55 0.62 8.40
C GLU A 105 22.85 -0.71 8.72
N LEU A 106 22.54 -0.96 10.01
CA LEU A 106 21.78 -2.14 10.41
C LEU A 106 20.37 -2.16 9.83
N MET A 107 19.64 -1.04 9.91
CA MET A 107 18.26 -0.94 9.43
C MET A 107 18.14 -1.07 7.90
N THR A 108 19.13 -0.50 7.17
CA THR A 108 19.10 -0.45 5.70
C THR A 108 19.79 -1.64 5.04
N ALA A 109 20.45 -2.50 5.81
CA ALA A 109 21.04 -3.73 5.30
C ALA A 109 19.99 -4.64 4.67
N LYS A 110 20.33 -5.26 3.55
CA LYS A 110 19.41 -6.07 2.72
C LYS A 110 18.65 -7.14 3.52
N GLU A 111 19.36 -7.80 4.43
CA GLU A 111 18.85 -8.85 5.31
C GLU A 111 17.91 -8.36 6.41
N ASN A 112 17.94 -7.07 6.75
CA ASN A 112 17.21 -6.53 7.91
C ASN A 112 16.10 -5.56 7.53
N ARG A 113 16.19 -4.92 6.38
CA ARG A 113 15.35 -3.77 6.01
C ARG A 113 13.84 -4.06 6.00
N VAL A 114 13.43 -5.30 5.74
CA VAL A 114 12.01 -5.70 5.81
C VAL A 114 11.51 -5.58 7.24
N ASN A 115 12.32 -6.03 8.21
CA ASN A 115 12.00 -5.93 9.64
C ASN A 115 11.98 -4.48 10.16
N PHE A 116 12.65 -3.56 9.46
CA PHE A 116 12.72 -2.13 9.78
C PHE A 116 11.96 -1.25 8.79
N SER A 117 11.00 -1.79 8.06
CA SER A 117 10.29 -1.07 6.99
C SER A 117 9.59 0.20 7.50
N HIS A 118 9.00 0.16 8.68
CA HIS A 118 8.35 1.30 9.33
C HIS A 118 9.35 2.35 9.77
N GLU A 119 10.45 1.93 10.41
CA GLU A 119 11.53 2.81 10.83
C GLU A 119 12.20 3.49 9.63
N ILE A 120 12.42 2.76 8.54
CA ILE A 120 12.95 3.33 7.29
C ILE A 120 11.98 4.38 6.71
N SER A 121 10.69 4.11 6.77
CA SER A 121 9.66 5.09 6.37
C SER A 121 9.70 6.35 7.25
N PHE A 122 9.77 6.21 8.57
CA PHE A 122 9.93 7.36 9.47
C PHE A 122 11.26 8.08 9.25
N TYR A 123 12.36 7.34 9.08
CA TYR A 123 13.69 7.91 8.82
C TYR A 123 13.66 8.80 7.58
N SER A 124 13.09 8.33 6.48
CA SER A 124 13.01 9.08 5.22
C SER A 124 12.19 10.39 5.34
N GLY A 125 11.23 10.43 6.27
CA GLY A 125 10.47 11.64 6.58
C GLY A 125 11.17 12.60 7.57
N ILE A 126 12.16 12.13 8.32
CA ILE A 126 12.89 12.93 9.32
C ILE A 126 14.13 13.59 8.70
N VAL A 127 14.86 12.85 7.85
CA VAL A 127 16.08 13.37 7.23
C VAL A 127 15.78 14.41 6.16
N GLN A 128 16.68 15.37 5.98
CA GLN A 128 16.56 16.38 4.93
C GLN A 128 17.01 15.85 3.56
N ASP A 129 17.88 14.86 3.55
CA ASP A 129 18.43 14.24 2.35
C ASP A 129 18.41 12.72 2.52
N CYS A 130 17.57 12.05 1.73
CA CYS A 130 17.48 10.59 1.66
C CYS A 130 17.92 10.03 0.29
N SER A 131 18.60 10.84 -0.54
CA SER A 131 19.05 10.47 -1.89
C SER A 131 19.92 9.20 -1.89
N GLY A 132 20.79 9.04 -0.91
CA GLY A 132 21.62 7.83 -0.76
C GLY A 132 20.78 6.55 -0.58
N LEU A 133 19.74 6.61 0.24
CA LEU A 133 18.81 5.49 0.46
C LEU A 133 17.97 5.23 -0.79
N LEU A 134 17.41 6.28 -1.40
CA LEU A 134 16.63 6.20 -2.64
C LEU A 134 17.44 5.56 -3.77
N ASN A 135 18.68 6.04 -4.00
CA ASN A 135 19.53 5.51 -5.05
C ASN A 135 19.88 4.04 -4.81
N GLY A 136 20.21 3.65 -3.57
CA GLY A 136 20.51 2.26 -3.24
C GLY A 136 19.33 1.31 -3.51
N LEU A 137 18.11 1.70 -3.12
CA LEU A 137 16.90 0.92 -3.40
C LEU A 137 16.58 0.89 -4.90
N ASN A 138 16.76 2.02 -5.59
CA ASN A 138 16.56 2.14 -7.02
C ASN A 138 17.49 1.24 -7.83
N ASP A 139 18.77 1.21 -7.49
CA ASP A 139 19.78 0.42 -8.19
C ASP A 139 19.44 -1.07 -8.09
N GLU A 140 19.04 -1.55 -6.92
CA GLU A 140 18.65 -2.95 -6.72
C GLU A 140 17.39 -3.32 -7.51
N ILE A 141 16.36 -2.47 -7.50
CA ILE A 141 15.14 -2.70 -8.27
C ILE A 141 15.45 -2.69 -9.77
N THR A 142 16.28 -1.75 -10.22
CA THR A 142 16.66 -1.62 -11.62
C THR A 142 17.44 -2.84 -12.10
N GLU A 143 18.35 -3.38 -11.29
CA GLU A 143 19.10 -4.62 -11.61
C GLU A 143 18.15 -5.80 -11.86
N ILE A 144 17.18 -6.02 -10.95
CA ILE A 144 16.17 -7.09 -11.08
C ILE A 144 15.32 -6.90 -12.34
N ILE A 145 14.90 -5.68 -12.63
CA ILE A 145 14.06 -5.37 -13.80
C ILE A 145 14.83 -5.59 -15.11
N LEU A 146 16.09 -5.15 -15.18
CA LEU A 146 16.90 -5.25 -16.40
C LEU A 146 17.14 -6.71 -16.82
N GLU A 147 17.23 -7.61 -15.86
CA GLU A 147 17.36 -9.05 -16.13
C GLU A 147 16.06 -9.68 -16.68
N ASN A 148 14.92 -8.98 -16.58
CA ASN A 148 13.59 -9.53 -16.84
C ASN A 148 12.73 -8.63 -17.77
N MET A 149 13.34 -7.87 -18.66
CA MET A 149 12.63 -6.91 -19.54
C MET A 149 11.55 -7.57 -20.42
N ASP A 150 11.74 -8.83 -20.82
CA ASP A 150 10.78 -9.57 -21.65
C ASP A 150 9.40 -9.68 -20.98
N LEU A 151 9.37 -9.87 -19.66
CA LEU A 151 8.12 -9.93 -18.91
C LEU A 151 7.38 -8.59 -18.91
N LEU A 152 8.08 -7.46 -18.82
CA LEU A 152 7.47 -6.13 -18.93
C LEU A 152 6.85 -5.89 -20.31
N ASP A 153 7.52 -6.33 -21.36
CA ASP A 153 7.00 -6.23 -22.73
C ASP A 153 5.74 -7.09 -22.94
N GLU A 154 5.63 -8.23 -22.26
CA GLU A 154 4.45 -9.08 -22.26
C GLU A 154 3.27 -8.39 -21.55
N ILE A 155 3.52 -7.74 -20.42
CA ILE A 155 2.49 -7.03 -19.64
C ILE A 155 1.91 -5.86 -20.42
N GLU A 156 2.74 -5.12 -21.18
CA GLU A 156 2.25 -4.02 -22.02
C GLU A 156 1.37 -4.52 -23.19
N LYS A 157 1.41 -5.81 -23.51
CA LYS A 157 0.57 -6.49 -24.50
C LYS A 157 -0.52 -7.34 -23.88
N LEU A 158 -0.87 -7.07 -22.62
CA LEU A 158 -1.86 -7.83 -21.86
C LEU A 158 -3.15 -8.08 -22.67
N SER A 159 -3.52 -9.35 -22.78
CA SER A 159 -4.78 -9.78 -23.41
C SER A 159 -5.75 -10.30 -22.35
N ILE A 160 -6.99 -9.82 -22.41
CA ILE A 160 -8.06 -10.16 -21.48
C ILE A 160 -9.24 -10.71 -22.28
N ASP A 161 -9.38 -12.03 -22.27
CA ASP A 161 -10.45 -12.71 -22.98
C ASP A 161 -11.69 -12.95 -22.10
N ILE A 162 -12.07 -11.93 -21.33
CA ILE A 162 -13.34 -11.93 -20.61
C ILE A 162 -14.36 -11.16 -21.45
N GLU A 163 -15.38 -11.83 -21.91
CA GLU A 163 -16.64 -11.16 -22.16
C GLU A 163 -17.18 -10.73 -20.79
N PHE A 164 -17.13 -9.45 -20.49
CA PHE A 164 -17.87 -8.94 -19.36
C PHE A 164 -19.38 -9.10 -19.66
N PRO A 165 -19.99 -10.24 -19.35
CA PRO A 165 -21.36 -10.15 -18.97
C PRO A 165 -21.30 -9.33 -17.71
N LEU A 166 -22.01 -8.27 -17.64
CA LEU A 166 -22.34 -7.58 -16.39
C LEU A 166 -23.14 -8.52 -15.44
N ASP A 167 -22.85 -9.80 -15.49
CA ASP A 167 -23.40 -10.80 -14.59
C ASP A 167 -22.51 -10.94 -13.35
N LYS A 168 -22.84 -10.28 -12.52
CA LYS A 168 -22.85 -9.68 -11.20
C LYS A 168 -22.43 -10.58 -10.05
N THR A 169 -22.43 -11.87 -10.16
CA THR A 169 -22.30 -12.77 -9.01
C THR A 169 -20.83 -13.12 -8.67
N ALA A 170 -19.99 -13.36 -9.66
CA ALA A 170 -18.60 -13.74 -9.42
C ALA A 170 -17.75 -12.53 -8.95
N PHE A 171 -17.89 -11.38 -9.61
CA PHE A 171 -17.21 -10.14 -9.21
C PHE A 171 -17.68 -9.64 -7.83
N ARG A 172 -18.96 -9.86 -7.50
CA ARG A 172 -19.50 -9.61 -6.16
C ARG A 172 -18.88 -10.47 -5.09
N LYS A 173 -18.67 -11.76 -5.35
CA LYS A 173 -18.19 -12.70 -4.36
C LYS A 173 -16.75 -12.38 -3.97
N SER A 174 -15.88 -12.11 -4.94
CA SER A 174 -14.50 -11.71 -4.67
C SER A 174 -14.39 -10.36 -3.95
N ILE A 175 -15.25 -9.37 -4.30
CA ILE A 175 -15.28 -8.06 -3.63
C ILE A 175 -15.84 -8.15 -2.21
N THR A 176 -16.87 -8.99 -1.99
CA THR A 176 -17.45 -9.18 -0.66
C THR A 176 -16.51 -9.97 0.26
N GLU A 177 -15.77 -10.92 -0.29
CA GLU A 177 -14.75 -11.69 0.43
C GLU A 177 -13.53 -10.81 0.76
N SER A 178 -13.07 -9.95 -0.15
CA SER A 178 -12.03 -8.95 0.14
C SER A 178 -12.47 -7.90 1.17
N ARG A 179 -13.76 -7.54 1.19
CA ARG A 179 -14.30 -6.61 2.18
C ARG A 179 -14.39 -7.25 3.57
N ARG A 180 -14.75 -8.53 3.64
CA ARG A 180 -14.70 -9.26 4.92
C ARG A 180 -13.28 -9.34 5.47
N SER A 181 -12.29 -9.60 4.61
CA SER A 181 -10.88 -9.63 5.05
C SER A 181 -10.37 -8.27 5.52
N ILE A 182 -10.82 -7.16 4.93
CA ILE A 182 -10.45 -5.81 5.39
C ILE A 182 -11.20 -5.45 6.69
N GLU A 183 -12.50 -5.75 6.79
CA GLU A 183 -13.27 -5.55 8.01
C GLU A 183 -12.78 -6.48 9.15
N GLU A 184 -12.35 -7.70 8.83
CA GLU A 184 -11.73 -8.64 9.79
C GLU A 184 -10.33 -8.17 10.22
N VAL A 185 -9.56 -7.52 9.35
CA VAL A 185 -8.26 -6.90 9.70
C VAL A 185 -8.48 -5.66 10.57
N ASP A 186 -9.44 -4.80 10.24
CA ASP A 186 -9.79 -3.64 11.06
C ASP A 186 -10.34 -4.09 12.44
N GLU A 187 -11.19 -5.14 12.50
CA GLU A 187 -11.64 -5.73 13.75
C GLU A 187 -10.49 -6.43 14.51
N MET A 188 -9.54 -7.08 13.83
CA MET A 188 -8.34 -7.63 14.45
C MET A 188 -7.40 -6.54 14.97
N GLU A 189 -7.21 -5.43 14.26
CA GLU A 189 -6.45 -4.28 14.76
C GLU A 189 -7.13 -3.64 15.97
N GLU A 190 -8.46 -3.55 15.98
CA GLU A 190 -9.22 -3.03 17.11
C GLU A 190 -9.19 -4.02 18.31
N ILE A 191 -9.25 -5.33 18.06
CA ILE A 191 -9.07 -6.38 19.07
C ILE A 191 -7.64 -6.40 19.60
N ILE A 192 -6.63 -6.26 18.75
CA ILE A 192 -5.22 -6.18 19.16
C ILE A 192 -4.96 -4.94 20.01
N THR A 193 -5.56 -3.78 19.66
CA THR A 193 -5.46 -2.57 20.47
C THR A 193 -6.23 -2.62 21.78
N THR A 194 -7.34 -3.34 21.85
CA THR A 194 -8.12 -3.51 23.10
C THR A 194 -7.59 -4.63 23.98
N THR A 195 -7.08 -5.73 23.43
CA THR A 195 -6.47 -6.85 24.19
C THR A 195 -5.06 -6.55 24.68
N LYS A 196 -4.34 -5.57 24.09
CA LYS A 196 -3.04 -5.10 24.62
C LYS A 196 -3.13 -4.50 26.03
N LYS A 197 -4.33 -4.29 26.58
CA LYS A 197 -4.47 -3.84 27.98
C LYS A 197 -4.21 -4.94 29.01
N ASP A 198 -4.27 -6.22 28.63
CA ASP A 198 -4.16 -7.36 29.56
C ASP A 198 -3.18 -8.47 29.11
N ALA A 199 -2.42 -8.25 28.02
CA ALA A 199 -1.53 -9.26 27.48
C ALA A 199 -0.10 -9.10 28.02
N SER A 200 0.48 -10.20 28.46
CA SER A 200 1.93 -10.37 28.62
C SER A 200 2.64 -10.01 27.32
N PRO A 201 3.91 -9.55 27.37
CA PRO A 201 4.68 -9.26 26.15
C PRO A 201 4.59 -10.42 25.17
N MET A 202 4.11 -10.14 23.96
CA MET A 202 3.96 -11.16 22.94
C MET A 202 5.34 -11.50 22.40
N GLU A 203 5.75 -12.76 22.48
CA GLU A 203 6.91 -13.26 21.73
C GLU A 203 6.64 -13.08 20.25
N ILE A 204 7.35 -12.18 19.61
CA ILE A 204 7.35 -12.04 18.14
C ILE A 204 8.31 -13.11 17.64
N THR A 205 7.75 -14.21 17.17
CA THR A 205 8.51 -15.21 16.42
C THR A 205 9.04 -14.58 15.14
N LYS A 206 10.38 -14.57 14.95
CA LYS A 206 11.01 -14.25 13.68
C LYS A 206 10.40 -15.13 12.60
N ILE A 207 9.90 -14.50 11.55
CA ILE A 207 9.49 -15.21 10.33
C ILE A 207 10.79 -15.55 9.59
N ASP A 208 11.23 -16.80 9.73
CA ASP A 208 12.35 -17.33 8.96
C ASP A 208 11.92 -17.58 7.52
N THR A 209 12.69 -17.03 6.59
CA THR A 209 12.72 -17.27 5.14
C THR A 209 11.43 -16.95 4.37
N VAL A 210 11.44 -15.75 3.79
CA VAL A 210 10.51 -15.31 2.76
C VAL A 210 11.02 -15.81 1.40
N GLU A 211 10.14 -16.40 0.57
CA GLU A 211 10.45 -16.77 -0.82
C GLU A 211 10.75 -15.51 -1.67
N ASP A 212 11.58 -15.66 -2.73
CA ASP A 212 12.15 -14.53 -3.49
C ASP A 212 11.12 -13.51 -4.03
N SER A 213 9.89 -13.93 -4.35
CA SER A 213 8.84 -13.03 -4.87
C SER A 213 8.23 -12.12 -3.80
N GLU A 214 8.05 -12.60 -2.57
CA GLU A 214 7.58 -11.79 -1.44
C GLU A 214 8.65 -10.76 -1.08
N SER A 215 9.92 -11.14 -1.10
CA SER A 215 11.06 -10.24 -0.86
C SER A 215 11.10 -9.07 -1.83
N PHE A 216 10.75 -9.25 -3.11
CA PHE A 216 10.73 -8.16 -4.09
C PHE A 216 9.57 -7.19 -3.86
N MET A 217 8.39 -7.70 -3.50
CA MET A 217 7.25 -6.84 -3.14
C MET A 217 7.56 -5.98 -1.92
N ASP A 218 8.16 -6.55 -0.87
CA ASP A 218 8.55 -5.81 0.32
C ASP A 218 9.57 -4.70 0.00
N LEU A 219 10.53 -4.99 -0.88
CA LEU A 219 11.47 -3.98 -1.38
C LEU A 219 10.74 -2.82 -2.06
N LEU A 220 9.75 -3.12 -2.91
CA LEU A 220 8.94 -2.11 -3.57
C LEU A 220 8.12 -1.28 -2.58
N LEU A 221 7.53 -1.90 -1.56
CA LEU A 221 6.78 -1.19 -0.53
C LEU A 221 7.66 -0.22 0.26
N ILE A 222 8.86 -0.64 0.65
CA ILE A 222 9.84 0.22 1.31
C ILE A 222 10.22 1.38 0.39
N TYR A 223 10.57 1.09 -0.87
CA TYR A 223 10.98 2.10 -1.84
C TYR A 223 9.88 3.14 -2.10
N GLY A 224 8.63 2.69 -2.28
CA GLY A 224 7.48 3.57 -2.46
C GLY A 224 7.27 4.53 -1.28
N ASN A 225 7.38 4.03 -0.04
CA ASN A 225 7.28 4.85 1.17
C ASN A 225 8.42 5.88 1.26
N VAL A 226 9.64 5.51 0.87
CA VAL A 226 10.76 6.46 0.84
C VAL A 226 10.53 7.54 -0.23
N ILE A 227 10.04 7.19 -1.43
CA ILE A 227 9.67 8.17 -2.48
C ILE A 227 8.60 9.15 -1.97
N LYS A 228 7.57 8.64 -1.29
CA LYS A 228 6.48 9.45 -0.73
C LYS A 228 6.99 10.51 0.23
N ASN A 229 7.97 10.16 1.06
CA ASN A 229 8.53 11.00 2.12
C ASN A 229 9.67 11.89 1.64
N ALA A 230 10.29 11.62 0.48
CA ALA A 230 11.39 12.37 -0.10
C ALA A 230 10.95 13.73 -0.66
N GLU A 231 10.41 14.60 0.22
CA GLU A 231 9.82 15.88 -0.20
C GLU A 231 10.84 16.87 -0.76
N THR A 232 12.08 16.79 -0.31
CA THR A 232 13.18 17.72 -0.66
C THR A 232 13.91 17.34 -1.95
N GLU A 233 13.68 16.13 -2.49
CA GLU A 233 14.28 15.71 -3.75
C GLU A 233 13.84 16.57 -4.93
N ASP A 234 14.74 16.75 -5.90
CA ASP A 234 14.44 17.45 -7.14
C ASP A 234 13.41 16.71 -7.99
N LYS A 235 12.62 17.47 -8.76
CA LYS A 235 11.55 16.93 -9.61
C LYS A 235 12.04 15.82 -10.55
N ASP A 236 13.22 16.01 -11.17
CA ASP A 236 13.76 15.04 -12.12
C ASP A 236 14.19 13.75 -11.43
N GLN A 237 14.72 13.82 -10.21
CA GLN A 237 15.03 12.64 -9.39
C GLN A 237 13.75 11.92 -8.96
N LYS A 238 12.75 12.64 -8.45
CA LYS A 238 11.43 12.08 -8.12
C LYS A 238 10.82 11.34 -9.32
N LYS A 239 10.99 11.90 -10.54
CA LYS A 239 10.49 11.28 -11.76
C LYS A 239 11.16 9.94 -12.06
N ILE A 240 12.49 9.90 -11.96
CA ILE A 240 13.27 8.66 -12.17
C ILE A 240 12.85 7.60 -11.16
N HIS A 241 12.80 7.95 -9.87
CA HIS A 241 12.43 7.02 -8.81
C HIS A 241 10.99 6.52 -8.95
N LEU A 242 10.04 7.40 -9.25
CA LEU A 242 8.64 7.00 -9.46
C LEU A 242 8.48 6.13 -10.71
N GLU A 243 9.18 6.42 -11.80
CA GLU A 243 9.14 5.61 -13.02
C GLU A 243 9.66 4.18 -12.74
N ASN A 244 10.80 4.04 -12.08
CA ASN A 244 11.36 2.73 -11.73
C ASN A 244 10.50 1.97 -10.72
N TYR A 245 9.91 2.68 -9.74
CA TYR A 245 8.92 2.09 -8.85
C TYR A 245 7.72 1.52 -9.62
N MET A 246 7.17 2.28 -10.57
CA MET A 246 6.05 1.83 -11.39
C MET A 246 6.41 0.64 -12.27
N LEU A 247 7.63 0.62 -12.84
CA LEU A 247 8.13 -0.54 -13.58
C LEU A 247 8.28 -1.77 -12.67
N GLY A 248 8.78 -1.59 -11.45
CA GLY A 248 8.85 -2.65 -10.44
C GLY A 248 7.49 -3.22 -10.09
N MET A 249 6.48 -2.36 -9.85
CA MET A 249 5.11 -2.80 -9.56
C MET A 249 4.46 -3.51 -10.76
N ASN A 250 4.75 -3.08 -11.98
CA ASN A 250 4.30 -3.76 -13.19
C ASN A 250 4.96 -5.15 -13.31
N PHE A 251 6.26 -5.23 -13.04
CA PHE A 251 7.00 -6.49 -13.03
C PHE A 251 6.44 -7.46 -11.98
N GLN A 252 6.18 -6.97 -10.76
CA GLN A 252 5.54 -7.76 -9.71
C GLN A 252 4.18 -8.31 -10.15
N PHE A 253 3.37 -7.52 -10.86
CA PHE A 253 2.13 -8.00 -11.46
C PHE A 253 2.38 -9.17 -12.42
N GLY A 254 3.40 -9.05 -13.28
CA GLY A 254 3.78 -10.12 -14.21
C GLY A 254 4.20 -11.41 -13.50
N LEU A 255 5.02 -11.29 -12.44
CA LEU A 255 5.40 -12.44 -11.61
C LEU A 255 4.17 -13.12 -11.01
N MET A 256 3.26 -12.38 -10.41
CA MET A 256 2.03 -12.94 -9.84
C MET A 256 1.18 -13.66 -10.88
N ILE A 257 1.00 -13.09 -12.07
CA ILE A 257 0.22 -13.75 -13.15
C ILE A 257 0.92 -15.05 -13.59
N ASN A 258 2.25 -15.06 -13.72
CA ASN A 258 3.01 -16.25 -14.10
C ASN A 258 2.94 -17.34 -13.04
N GLU A 259 3.05 -16.98 -11.76
CA GLU A 259 2.90 -17.93 -10.65
C GLU A 259 1.49 -18.53 -10.61
N PHE A 260 0.44 -17.71 -10.73
CA PHE A 260 -0.94 -18.20 -10.79
C PHE A 260 -1.18 -19.09 -12.03
N SER A 261 -0.65 -18.71 -13.19
CA SER A 261 -0.76 -19.50 -14.41
C SER A 261 -0.09 -20.87 -14.23
N SER A 262 1.13 -20.89 -13.68
CA SER A 262 1.86 -22.11 -13.35
C SER A 262 1.09 -22.97 -12.34
N TYR A 263 0.61 -22.36 -11.25
CA TYR A 263 -0.20 -23.05 -10.24
C TYR A 263 -1.45 -23.69 -10.85
N LEU A 264 -2.23 -22.94 -11.64
CA LEU A 264 -3.45 -23.44 -12.29
C LEU A 264 -3.14 -24.56 -13.28
N SER A 265 -1.99 -24.50 -14.00
CA SER A 265 -1.59 -25.55 -14.95
C SER A 265 -1.32 -26.90 -14.29
N THR A 266 -0.82 -26.89 -13.05
CA THR A 266 -0.54 -28.10 -12.28
C THR A 266 -1.79 -28.74 -11.66
N LYS A 267 -2.87 -27.97 -11.49
CA LYS A 267 -4.10 -28.44 -10.83
C LYS A 267 -4.93 -29.34 -11.73
N ARG A 268 -5.37 -30.45 -11.16
CA ARG A 268 -6.22 -31.43 -11.84
C ARG A 268 -7.64 -31.40 -11.28
N LYS A 269 -8.61 -31.73 -12.11
CA LYS A 269 -10.03 -31.79 -11.73
C LYS A 269 -10.27 -32.69 -10.51
N GLU A 270 -9.49 -33.79 -10.39
CA GLU A 270 -9.58 -34.72 -9.27
C GLU A 270 -9.18 -34.09 -7.92
N GLU A 271 -8.45 -32.99 -7.94
CA GLU A 271 -7.99 -32.27 -6.75
C GLU A 271 -9.01 -31.22 -6.25
N LEU A 272 -10.12 -31.05 -6.97
CA LEU A 272 -11.18 -30.12 -6.54
C LEU A 272 -11.73 -30.47 -5.16
N PRO A 273 -12.02 -29.47 -4.31
CA PRO A 273 -12.67 -29.70 -3.02
C PRO A 273 -13.97 -30.49 -3.15
N PRO A 274 -14.30 -31.36 -2.18
CA PRO A 274 -15.52 -32.17 -2.20
C PRO A 274 -16.78 -31.34 -2.44
N GLU A 275 -16.87 -30.17 -1.83
CA GLU A 275 -18.05 -29.28 -1.94
C GLU A 275 -18.26 -28.76 -3.38
N ILE A 276 -17.18 -28.61 -4.15
CA ILE A 276 -17.26 -28.19 -5.56
C ILE A 276 -17.66 -29.39 -6.42
N LYS A 277 -17.10 -30.58 -6.16
CA LYS A 277 -17.46 -31.83 -6.86
C LYS A 277 -18.93 -32.19 -6.68
N GLU A 278 -19.46 -32.01 -5.45
CA GLU A 278 -20.88 -32.27 -5.14
C GLU A 278 -21.81 -31.27 -5.87
N LYS A 279 -21.38 -30.04 -6.03
CA LYS A 279 -22.16 -29.01 -6.75
C LYS A 279 -22.11 -29.18 -8.28
N HIS A 280 -21.04 -29.77 -8.80
CA HIS A 280 -20.80 -29.94 -10.22
C HIS A 280 -20.34 -31.38 -10.53
N PRO A 281 -21.20 -32.39 -10.34
CA PRO A 281 -20.82 -33.81 -10.49
C PRO A 281 -20.49 -34.18 -11.95
N ASP A 282 -21.11 -33.47 -12.91
CA ASP A 282 -20.98 -33.75 -14.33
C ASP A 282 -19.95 -32.85 -15.03
N LEU A 283 -19.07 -32.13 -14.25
CA LEU A 283 -18.05 -31.23 -14.80
C LEU A 283 -17.12 -32.01 -15.75
N THR A 284 -17.07 -31.63 -17.02
CA THR A 284 -16.16 -32.22 -18.01
C THR A 284 -14.74 -31.65 -17.88
N ASP A 285 -13.75 -32.30 -18.48
CA ASP A 285 -12.36 -31.78 -18.45
C ASP A 285 -12.25 -30.47 -19.25
N GLU A 286 -12.99 -30.36 -20.38
CA GLU A 286 -13.06 -29.13 -21.18
C GLU A 286 -13.65 -27.95 -20.38
N GLU A 287 -14.74 -28.19 -19.65
CA GLU A 287 -15.33 -27.18 -18.77
C GLU A 287 -14.38 -26.78 -17.64
N TYR A 288 -13.62 -27.72 -17.10
CA TYR A 288 -12.61 -27.45 -16.07
C TYR A 288 -11.46 -26.58 -16.60
N GLU A 289 -10.92 -26.88 -17.79
CA GLU A 289 -9.91 -26.03 -18.43
C GLU A 289 -10.44 -24.63 -18.76
N ASN A 290 -11.68 -24.54 -19.20
CA ASN A 290 -12.34 -23.23 -19.40
C ASN A 290 -12.50 -22.44 -18.10
N ILE A 291 -12.78 -23.10 -16.96
CA ILE A 291 -12.83 -22.45 -15.64
C ILE A 291 -11.45 -21.92 -15.26
N LYS A 292 -10.37 -22.69 -15.46
CA LYS A 292 -9.00 -22.23 -15.20
C LYS A 292 -8.66 -20.98 -16.03
N GLN A 293 -8.95 -21.02 -17.32
CA GLN A 293 -8.69 -19.89 -18.21
C GLN A 293 -9.48 -18.66 -17.79
N ASN A 294 -10.79 -18.80 -17.53
CA ASN A 294 -11.61 -17.71 -17.02
C ASN A 294 -11.12 -17.13 -15.69
N THR A 295 -10.60 -18.01 -14.81
CA THR A 295 -10.00 -17.57 -13.54
C THR A 295 -8.75 -16.75 -13.78
N LEU A 296 -7.86 -17.19 -14.68
CA LEU A 296 -6.65 -16.45 -15.04
C LEU A 296 -7.00 -15.08 -15.65
N ASP A 297 -7.97 -15.04 -16.56
CA ASP A 297 -8.40 -13.79 -17.17
C ASP A 297 -9.07 -12.86 -16.16
N LEU A 298 -9.80 -13.39 -15.19
CA LEU A 298 -10.32 -12.59 -14.06
C LEU A 298 -9.19 -12.01 -13.22
N LEU A 299 -8.14 -12.78 -12.94
CA LEU A 299 -6.96 -12.32 -12.21
C LEU A 299 -6.24 -11.19 -12.95
N LYS A 300 -6.13 -11.25 -14.27
CA LYS A 300 -5.57 -10.16 -15.11
C LYS A 300 -6.36 -8.84 -14.98
N VAL A 301 -7.60 -8.87 -14.52
CA VAL A 301 -8.40 -7.67 -14.24
C VAL A 301 -8.31 -7.24 -12.79
N VAL A 302 -8.39 -8.19 -11.87
CA VAL A 302 -8.49 -7.90 -10.43
C VAL A 302 -7.13 -7.49 -9.84
N LEU A 303 -6.05 -8.20 -10.22
CA LEU A 303 -4.71 -7.94 -9.68
C LEU A 303 -4.16 -6.53 -10.00
N PRO A 304 -4.27 -5.99 -11.24
CA PRO A 304 -3.82 -4.62 -11.49
C PRO A 304 -4.52 -3.59 -10.62
N ILE A 305 -5.79 -3.82 -10.32
CA ILE A 305 -6.58 -2.93 -9.47
C ILE A 305 -6.15 -3.07 -8.00
N ALA A 306 -5.87 -4.28 -7.54
CA ALA A 306 -5.36 -4.52 -6.19
C ALA A 306 -3.97 -3.89 -5.99
N ILE A 307 -3.04 -4.13 -6.93
CA ILE A 307 -1.71 -3.51 -6.93
C ILE A 307 -1.81 -1.99 -6.94
N GLN A 308 -2.78 -1.43 -7.66
CA GLN A 308 -2.98 0.01 -7.69
C GLN A 308 -3.35 0.59 -6.33
N PHE A 309 -4.10 -0.13 -5.48
CA PHE A 309 -4.33 0.30 -4.09
C PHE A 309 -3.01 0.31 -3.31
N CYS A 310 -2.18 -0.71 -3.46
CA CYS A 310 -0.85 -0.72 -2.84
C CYS A 310 0.01 0.46 -3.31
N ILE A 311 -0.02 0.80 -4.61
CA ILE A 311 0.71 1.97 -5.14
C ILE A 311 0.21 3.26 -4.49
N VAL A 312 -1.12 3.45 -4.40
CA VAL A 312 -1.71 4.64 -3.79
C VAL A 312 -1.30 4.77 -2.32
N ASP A 313 -1.34 3.70 -1.57
CA ASP A 313 -0.97 3.70 -0.15
C ASP A 313 0.51 4.05 0.04
N ASN A 314 1.38 3.54 -0.84
CA ASN A 314 2.84 3.70 -0.69
C ASN A 314 3.38 5.01 -1.28
N VAL A 315 2.92 5.44 -2.46
CA VAL A 315 3.43 6.66 -3.12
C VAL A 315 2.39 7.75 -3.31
N GLY A 316 1.11 7.48 -2.97
CA GLY A 316 0.00 8.38 -3.22
C GLY A 316 0.11 9.67 -2.40
N THR A 317 0.63 10.73 -3.01
CA THR A 317 0.65 12.08 -2.44
C THR A 317 0.37 13.12 -3.53
N PRO A 318 -0.46 14.16 -3.24
CA PRO A 318 -0.68 15.25 -4.18
C PRO A 318 0.59 15.99 -4.61
N LYS A 319 1.68 15.85 -3.86
CA LYS A 319 2.99 16.45 -4.18
C LYS A 319 3.64 15.86 -5.44
N LEU A 320 3.22 14.68 -5.87
CA LEU A 320 3.69 14.01 -7.09
C LEU A 320 2.83 14.28 -8.33
N ASP A 321 1.79 15.09 -8.23
CA ASP A 321 0.84 15.37 -9.32
C ASP A 321 1.53 15.74 -10.63
N ILE A 322 2.43 16.73 -10.63
CA ILE A 322 3.15 17.18 -11.80
C ILE A 322 4.04 16.06 -12.38
N VAL A 323 4.73 15.31 -11.51
CA VAL A 323 5.62 14.22 -11.92
C VAL A 323 4.82 13.11 -12.60
N ILE A 324 3.67 12.74 -12.02
CA ILE A 324 2.79 11.71 -12.59
C ILE A 324 2.24 12.15 -13.94
N HIS A 325 1.84 13.42 -14.10
CA HIS A 325 1.40 13.95 -15.39
C HIS A 325 2.49 13.85 -16.46
N GLU A 326 3.73 14.19 -16.15
CA GLU A 326 4.84 14.06 -17.08
C GLU A 326 5.12 12.60 -17.44
N LEU A 327 5.07 11.68 -16.46
CA LEU A 327 5.25 10.25 -16.71
C LEU A 327 4.14 9.68 -17.61
N ILE A 328 2.89 10.08 -17.44
CA ILE A 328 1.79 9.70 -18.33
C ILE A 328 2.06 10.13 -19.77
N GLN A 329 2.59 11.36 -19.97
CA GLN A 329 2.92 11.86 -21.31
C GLN A 329 4.12 11.11 -21.94
N ASN A 330 5.11 10.74 -21.13
CA ASN A 330 6.27 10.01 -21.59
C ASN A 330 5.98 8.55 -21.94
N ASN A 331 4.99 7.95 -21.29
CA ASN A 331 4.64 6.53 -21.42
C ASN A 331 3.34 6.31 -22.23
N LYS A 332 3.06 7.17 -23.22
CA LYS A 332 1.82 7.05 -24.03
C LYS A 332 1.68 5.72 -24.75
N ASP A 333 2.79 5.16 -25.20
CA ASP A 333 2.83 3.89 -25.95
C ASP A 333 2.84 2.67 -25.04
N LYS A 334 3.11 2.84 -23.73
CA LYS A 334 3.07 1.81 -22.71
C LYS A 334 1.70 1.78 -22.04
N LYS A 335 0.81 0.94 -22.54
CA LYS A 335 -0.62 0.96 -22.18
C LYS A 335 -0.87 0.60 -20.73
N PHE A 336 -0.20 -0.44 -20.21
CA PHE A 336 -0.35 -0.88 -18.82
C PHE A 336 0.21 0.17 -17.85
N THR A 337 1.43 0.64 -18.10
CA THR A 337 2.06 1.72 -17.31
C THR A 337 1.18 2.98 -17.33
N ARG A 338 0.65 3.35 -18.48
CA ARG A 338 -0.26 4.50 -18.62
C ARG A 338 -1.55 4.31 -17.81
N PHE A 339 -2.13 3.09 -17.82
CA PHE A 339 -3.29 2.75 -17.00
C PHE A 339 -2.98 2.95 -15.51
N MET A 340 -1.89 2.38 -15.02
CA MET A 340 -1.50 2.45 -13.62
C MET A 340 -1.27 3.90 -13.15
N LEU A 341 -0.52 4.69 -13.92
CA LEU A 341 -0.25 6.11 -13.62
C LEU A 341 -1.51 6.98 -13.69
N SER A 342 -2.40 6.72 -14.67
CA SER A 342 -3.63 7.51 -14.82
C SER A 342 -4.58 7.35 -13.66
N PHE A 343 -4.70 6.15 -13.13
CA PHE A 343 -5.54 5.91 -11.98
C PHE A 343 -4.86 6.28 -10.65
N LEU A 344 -3.53 6.21 -10.55
CA LEU A 344 -2.81 6.82 -9.43
C LEU A 344 -3.10 8.32 -9.35
N LEU A 345 -3.04 9.03 -10.47
CA LEU A 345 -3.39 10.46 -10.54
C LEU A 345 -4.82 10.75 -10.07
N CYS A 346 -5.78 9.88 -10.44
CA CYS A 346 -7.17 10.01 -9.99
C CYS A 346 -7.31 9.76 -8.48
N ASP A 347 -6.62 8.76 -7.97
CA ASP A 347 -6.71 8.34 -6.56
C ASP A 347 -6.08 9.36 -5.60
N ILE A 348 -5.05 10.11 -6.03
CA ILE A 348 -4.46 11.20 -5.21
C ILE A 348 -5.28 12.50 -5.21
N GLY A 349 -6.42 12.55 -5.90
CA GLY A 349 -7.37 13.64 -5.77
C GLY A 349 -7.17 14.80 -6.73
N ASN A 350 -6.72 14.57 -7.95
CA ASN A 350 -6.65 15.62 -8.98
C ASN A 350 -8.06 16.15 -9.32
N GLY A 351 -8.26 17.46 -9.18
CA GLY A 351 -9.58 18.12 -9.24
C GLY A 351 -10.31 18.06 -10.59
N ASN A 352 -9.71 17.51 -11.67
CA ASN A 352 -10.32 17.47 -13.01
C ASN A 352 -10.40 16.05 -13.61
N ILE A 353 -10.75 15.07 -12.77
CA ILE A 353 -10.83 13.64 -13.10
C ILE A 353 -11.66 13.40 -14.37
N LYS A 354 -12.81 14.09 -14.53
CA LYS A 354 -13.69 13.90 -15.69
C LYS A 354 -12.99 14.18 -17.00
N THR A 355 -12.41 15.36 -17.16
CA THR A 355 -11.78 15.79 -18.39
C THR A 355 -10.55 14.92 -18.69
N PHE A 356 -9.77 14.60 -17.65
CA PHE A 356 -8.59 13.77 -17.77
C PHE A 356 -8.95 12.36 -18.26
N LEU A 357 -9.89 11.67 -17.59
CA LEU A 357 -10.30 10.31 -17.96
C LEU A 357 -11.06 10.26 -19.30
N MET A 358 -11.84 11.28 -19.63
CA MET A 358 -12.47 11.37 -20.97
C MET A 358 -11.43 11.43 -22.09
N ASN A 359 -10.35 12.21 -21.91
CA ASN A 359 -9.26 12.26 -22.88
C ASN A 359 -8.53 10.90 -22.95
N TYR A 360 -8.23 10.29 -21.80
CA TYR A 360 -7.59 8.98 -21.75
C TYR A 360 -8.43 7.91 -22.44
N ILE A 361 -9.74 7.82 -22.15
CA ILE A 361 -10.67 6.89 -22.79
C ILE A 361 -10.76 7.16 -24.30
N SER A 362 -10.77 8.44 -24.70
CA SER A 362 -10.80 8.80 -26.12
C SER A 362 -9.58 8.29 -26.89
N ASP A 363 -8.42 8.37 -26.30
CA ASP A 363 -7.13 7.98 -26.89
C ASP A 363 -6.87 6.47 -26.86
N GLU A 364 -7.55 5.71 -25.98
CA GLU A 364 -7.29 4.27 -25.81
C GLU A 364 -8.08 3.44 -26.81
N ASP A 365 -7.38 2.69 -27.68
CA ASP A 365 -7.98 1.85 -28.73
C ASP A 365 -8.02 0.36 -28.36
N SER A 366 -7.28 -0.08 -27.36
CA SER A 366 -7.28 -1.47 -26.90
C SER A 366 -8.53 -1.79 -26.11
N LYS A 367 -9.29 -2.79 -26.57
CA LYS A 367 -10.47 -3.27 -25.86
C LYS A 367 -10.11 -3.86 -24.50
N ASP A 368 -8.94 -4.46 -24.36
CA ASP A 368 -8.49 -5.08 -23.10
C ASP A 368 -8.23 -4.01 -22.03
N PHE A 369 -7.54 -2.93 -22.39
CA PHE A 369 -7.34 -1.80 -21.48
C PHE A 369 -8.64 -1.03 -21.20
N LEU A 370 -9.54 -0.93 -22.16
CA LEU A 370 -10.89 -0.39 -21.92
C LEU A 370 -11.68 -1.25 -20.91
N LYS A 371 -11.49 -2.58 -20.91
CA LYS A 371 -12.08 -3.48 -19.89
C LYS A 371 -11.50 -3.20 -18.49
N LEU A 372 -10.18 -2.99 -18.38
CA LEU A 372 -9.55 -2.60 -17.11
C LEU A 372 -10.08 -1.25 -16.59
N ILE A 373 -10.15 -0.25 -17.47
CA ILE A 373 -10.73 1.06 -17.15
C ILE A 373 -12.16 0.91 -16.66
N LEU A 374 -12.97 0.10 -17.36
CA LEU A 374 -14.37 -0.16 -16.98
C LEU A 374 -14.47 -0.78 -15.57
N ALA A 375 -13.63 -1.77 -15.28
CA ALA A 375 -13.59 -2.44 -13.98
C ALA A 375 -13.22 -1.45 -12.86
N LYS A 376 -12.16 -0.63 -13.04
CA LYS A 376 -11.76 0.38 -12.05
C LYS A 376 -12.82 1.45 -11.84
N LEU A 377 -13.45 1.96 -12.91
CA LEU A 377 -14.57 2.90 -12.81
C LEU A 377 -15.78 2.29 -12.09
N GLY A 378 -16.04 0.99 -12.30
CA GLY A 378 -17.09 0.26 -11.59
C GLY A 378 -16.81 0.19 -10.07
N ILE A 379 -15.54 0.02 -9.68
CA ILE A 379 -15.13 0.06 -8.27
C ILE A 379 -15.31 1.46 -7.70
N TYR A 380 -14.87 2.50 -8.41
CA TYR A 380 -15.10 3.89 -7.97
C TYR A 380 -16.59 4.15 -7.75
N TYR A 381 -17.42 3.77 -8.70
CA TYR A 381 -18.87 3.96 -8.59
C TYR A 381 -19.48 3.16 -7.43
N SER A 382 -19.00 1.95 -7.15
CA SER A 382 -19.55 1.07 -6.10
C SER A 382 -19.04 1.35 -4.69
N ARG A 383 -17.80 1.84 -4.51
CA ARG A 383 -17.14 1.92 -3.20
C ARG A 383 -16.86 3.34 -2.70
N TRP A 384 -16.36 4.23 -3.56
CA TRP A 384 -15.70 5.44 -3.11
C TRP A 384 -16.59 6.68 -3.11
N TYR A 385 -17.58 6.74 -4.00
CA TYR A 385 -18.38 7.94 -4.21
C TYR A 385 -19.83 7.78 -3.79
N PHE A 386 -20.15 6.66 -3.14
CA PHE A 386 -21.50 6.35 -2.73
C PHE A 386 -22.07 7.33 -1.70
N GLY A 387 -23.04 8.10 -2.13
CA GLY A 387 -23.96 8.83 -1.25
C GLY A 387 -23.47 10.20 -0.78
N ASN A 388 -22.20 10.55 -1.00
CA ASN A 388 -21.65 11.82 -0.52
C ASN A 388 -21.49 12.89 -1.61
N ASN A 389 -21.51 12.51 -2.90
CA ASN A 389 -21.35 13.46 -4.00
C ASN A 389 -22.12 13.05 -5.26
N PRO A 390 -23.40 13.47 -5.39
CA PRO A 390 -24.24 13.15 -6.56
C PRO A 390 -23.67 13.63 -7.89
N HIS A 391 -22.86 14.69 -7.89
CA HIS A 391 -22.20 15.18 -9.10
C HIS A 391 -21.13 14.18 -9.59
N MET A 392 -20.38 13.57 -8.68
CA MET A 392 -19.39 12.58 -9.03
C MET A 392 -20.03 11.29 -9.55
N ASP A 393 -21.18 10.89 -9.01
CA ASP A 393 -21.93 9.74 -9.52
C ASP A 393 -22.30 9.93 -10.99
N ASP A 394 -22.76 11.12 -11.38
CA ASP A 394 -23.08 11.44 -12.79
C ASP A 394 -21.84 11.45 -13.68
N VAL A 395 -20.71 11.95 -13.18
CA VAL A 395 -19.42 11.92 -13.88
C VAL A 395 -18.97 10.48 -14.15
N LEU A 396 -19.03 9.62 -13.14
CA LEU A 396 -18.61 8.21 -13.27
C LEU A 396 -19.56 7.45 -14.23
N LEU A 397 -20.86 7.70 -14.15
CA LEU A 397 -21.81 7.11 -15.10
C LEU A 397 -21.56 7.55 -16.55
N ASP A 398 -21.15 8.81 -16.76
CA ASP A 398 -20.74 9.29 -18.07
C ASP A 398 -19.52 8.54 -18.60
N LEU A 399 -18.48 8.40 -17.77
CA LEU A 399 -17.24 7.71 -18.10
C LEU A 399 -17.50 6.21 -18.38
N ILE A 400 -18.22 5.52 -17.50
CA ILE A 400 -18.59 4.10 -17.67
C ILE A 400 -19.34 3.89 -18.99
N THR A 401 -20.28 4.79 -19.28
CA THR A 401 -21.08 4.71 -20.53
C THR A 401 -20.19 4.87 -21.75
N GLU A 402 -19.25 5.82 -21.74
CA GLU A 402 -18.33 6.06 -22.85
C GLU A 402 -17.41 4.86 -23.11
N VAL A 403 -16.86 4.26 -22.04
CA VAL A 403 -16.03 3.04 -22.15
C VAL A 403 -16.83 1.88 -22.74
N GLN A 404 -18.06 1.64 -22.26
CA GLN A 404 -18.89 0.55 -22.76
C GLN A 404 -19.23 0.72 -24.25
N PHE A 405 -19.51 1.94 -24.70
CA PHE A 405 -19.74 2.20 -26.11
C PHE A 405 -18.49 1.93 -26.95
N LYS A 406 -17.31 2.32 -26.46
CA LYS A 406 -16.05 2.06 -27.16
C LYS A 406 -15.75 0.57 -27.28
N ILE A 407 -16.00 -0.21 -26.22
CA ILE A 407 -15.87 -1.68 -26.25
C ILE A 407 -16.85 -2.31 -27.24
N SER A 408 -18.10 -1.86 -27.27
CA SER A 408 -19.15 -2.40 -28.17
C SER A 408 -18.95 -2.04 -29.64
N GLY A 409 -18.14 -1.02 -29.95
CA GLY A 409 -17.92 -0.53 -31.31
C GLY A 409 -19.15 0.16 -31.93
N GLU A 410 -20.12 0.60 -31.11
CA GLU A 410 -21.30 1.31 -31.59
C GLU A 410 -20.95 2.68 -32.19
N ASN A 411 -21.68 3.08 -33.23
CA ASN A 411 -21.47 4.36 -33.91
C ASN A 411 -21.85 5.54 -32.98
N ARG A 412 -21.05 6.62 -33.02
CA ARG A 412 -21.18 7.82 -32.16
C ARG A 412 -22.59 8.45 -32.19
N LEU A 413 -23.30 8.38 -33.30
CA LEU A 413 -24.69 8.86 -33.42
C LEU A 413 -25.69 7.95 -32.69
N GLN A 414 -25.46 6.64 -32.70
CA GLN A 414 -26.26 5.67 -31.96
C GLN A 414 -26.00 5.78 -30.46
N MET A 415 -24.76 6.10 -30.08
CA MET A 415 -24.35 6.38 -28.70
C MET A 415 -25.13 7.55 -28.08
N GLN A 416 -25.22 8.68 -28.81
CA GLN A 416 -25.93 9.88 -28.30
C GLN A 416 -27.40 9.62 -28.06
N ALA A 417 -28.06 8.88 -28.97
CA ALA A 417 -29.46 8.53 -28.85
C ALA A 417 -29.76 7.57 -27.68
N LYS A 418 -28.82 6.64 -27.38
CA LYS A 418 -28.98 5.61 -26.35
C LYS A 418 -28.37 6.00 -25.01
N LYS A 419 -27.53 7.05 -24.94
CA LYS A 419 -26.76 7.42 -23.76
C LYS A 419 -27.62 7.57 -22.51
N GLY A 420 -28.77 8.23 -22.62
CA GLY A 420 -29.71 8.41 -21.50
C GLY A 420 -30.33 7.10 -21.02
N GLU A 421 -30.63 6.20 -21.93
CA GLU A 421 -31.19 4.90 -21.60
C GLU A 421 -30.16 3.96 -20.96
N TYR A 422 -28.93 3.95 -21.47
CA TYR A 422 -27.80 3.24 -20.89
C TYR A 422 -27.46 3.73 -19.49
N LYS A 423 -27.34 5.04 -19.28
CA LYS A 423 -27.15 5.63 -17.95
C LYS A 423 -28.22 5.19 -16.96
N LYS A 424 -29.49 5.23 -17.38
CA LYS A 424 -30.63 4.81 -16.55
C LYS A 424 -30.50 3.32 -16.18
N ARG A 425 -30.13 2.48 -17.14
CA ARG A 425 -29.95 1.03 -16.96
C ARG A 425 -28.79 0.74 -16.00
N ILE A 426 -27.65 1.37 -16.20
CA ILE A 426 -26.47 1.23 -15.33
C ILE A 426 -26.83 1.67 -13.91
N LYS A 427 -27.45 2.86 -13.76
CA LYS A 427 -27.89 3.37 -12.46
C LYS A 427 -28.84 2.40 -11.76
N GLN A 428 -29.86 1.88 -12.46
CA GLN A 428 -30.78 0.89 -11.89
C GLN A 428 -30.08 -0.39 -11.47
N GLN A 429 -29.07 -0.81 -12.22
CA GLN A 429 -28.29 -2.00 -11.90
C GLN A 429 -27.47 -1.81 -10.62
N TYR A 430 -26.86 -0.65 -10.43
CA TYR A 430 -26.09 -0.33 -9.23
C TYR A 430 -26.97 0.00 -8.02
N ASP A 431 -28.11 0.66 -8.21
CA ASP A 431 -29.09 0.93 -7.14
C ASP A 431 -29.71 -0.35 -6.58
N LEU A 432 -29.95 -1.36 -7.44
CA LEU A 432 -30.36 -2.70 -7.01
C LEU A 432 -29.28 -3.42 -6.21
N GLN A 433 -28.02 -3.16 -6.55
CA GLN A 433 -26.87 -3.71 -5.78
C GLN A 433 -26.76 -3.06 -4.42
N ARG A 434 -26.94 -1.74 -4.36
CA ARG A 434 -26.91 -0.95 -3.12
C ARG A 434 -27.98 -1.42 -2.12
N LYS A 435 -29.22 -1.62 -2.59
CA LYS A 435 -30.32 -2.09 -1.72
C LYS A 435 -30.06 -3.45 -1.12
N LYS A 436 -29.29 -4.32 -1.81
CA LYS A 436 -28.95 -5.66 -1.31
C LYS A 436 -27.73 -5.68 -0.37
N LEU A 437 -26.94 -4.60 -0.32
CA LEU A 437 -25.80 -4.46 0.59
C LEU A 437 -26.21 -3.83 1.95
N VAL A 438 -27.37 -3.15 1.97
CA VAL A 438 -27.90 -2.48 3.16
C VAL A 438 -29.02 -3.32 3.85
N SER A 439 -29.53 -4.35 3.17
CA SER A 439 -30.47 -5.35 3.71
C SER A 439 -29.74 -6.61 4.20
#